data_f38cb339b17d67de104658b81dc96287
#
_entry.id   f38cb339b17d67de104658b81dc96287
#
_cell.length_a   1.000
_cell.length_b   1.000
_cell.length_c   1.000
_cell.angle_alpha   90.00
_cell.angle_beta   90.00
_cell.angle_gamma   90.00
#
_symmetry.space_group_name_H-M   'P 1'
#
loop_
_entity.id
_entity.type
_entity.pdbx_description
1 polymer ?
#
loop_
_entity_poly.entity_id
_entity_poly.type
_entity_poly.pdbx_seq_one_letter_code
_entity_poly.pdbx_strand_id
1 'polypeptide(L)'
;MGILTEWITEWLKGLLIEGIMGNLEGLFDTVNTRVGEISVQVGTTPAAWNAGVFSLIRQLSETVILPIAGLILTFVATYELIQMILEKNNMHEFDVANIYKWVFKTTCAILILSNTFNIVMAVFDVSQSVIASAAGIVTGATNITPDMLADLEMTLETMELGPLLGLSLIHISEPTRQAEIS
;
A
#
# COMPACT_ATOMS: atom_id res chain seq x y z
N MET A 1 -38.52 7.22 -46.56
CA MET A 1 -37.71 6.22 -45.85
C MET A 1 -36.72 6.84 -44.88
N GLY A 2 -36.24 8.09 -45.07
CA GLY A 2 -35.24 8.73 -44.21
C GLY A 2 -35.66 8.97 -42.74
N ILE A 3 -36.89 9.42 -42.52
CA ILE A 3 -37.38 9.81 -41.16
C ILE A 3 -37.45 8.64 -40.19
N LEU A 4 -37.81 7.45 -40.64
CA LEU A 4 -37.88 6.24 -39.81
C LEU A 4 -36.46 5.73 -39.44
N THR A 5 -35.52 5.82 -40.38
CA THR A 5 -34.14 5.42 -40.13
C THR A 5 -33.45 6.40 -39.18
N GLU A 6 -33.68 7.70 -39.29
CA GLU A 6 -33.14 8.72 -38.38
C GLU A 6 -33.69 8.51 -36.95
N TRP A 7 -34.99 8.30 -36.79
CA TRP A 7 -35.61 8.07 -35.49
C TRP A 7 -35.10 6.79 -34.81
N ILE A 8 -34.96 5.69 -35.57
CA ILE A 8 -34.39 4.44 -35.04
C ILE A 8 -32.95 4.62 -34.63
N THR A 9 -32.16 5.36 -35.43
CA THR A 9 -30.75 5.64 -35.13
C THR A 9 -30.60 6.48 -33.86
N GLU A 10 -31.43 7.52 -33.70
CA GLU A 10 -31.42 8.34 -32.49
C GLU A 10 -31.86 7.56 -31.24
N TRP A 11 -32.92 6.75 -31.36
CA TRP A 11 -33.35 5.91 -30.25
C TRP A 11 -32.29 4.88 -29.85
N LEU A 12 -31.68 4.21 -30.83
CA LEU A 12 -30.61 3.23 -30.58
C LEU A 12 -29.39 3.89 -29.94
N LYS A 13 -29.05 5.09 -30.38
CA LYS A 13 -27.96 5.89 -29.85
C LYS A 13 -28.22 6.25 -28.40
N GLY A 14 -29.38 6.71 -28.03
CA GLY A 14 -29.78 7.00 -26.65
C GLY A 14 -29.63 5.78 -25.75
N LEU A 15 -30.13 4.62 -26.20
CA LEU A 15 -30.05 3.36 -25.43
C LEU A 15 -28.59 2.92 -25.20
N LEU A 16 -27.74 3.10 -26.23
CA LEU A 16 -26.28 2.77 -26.09
C LEU A 16 -25.56 3.72 -25.16
N ILE A 17 -25.86 5.01 -25.22
CA ILE A 17 -25.26 6.03 -24.33
C ILE A 17 -25.68 5.75 -22.88
N GLU A 18 -26.95 5.51 -22.60
CA GLU A 18 -27.46 5.17 -21.27
C GLU A 18 -26.77 3.90 -20.73
N GLY A 19 -26.65 2.87 -21.57
CA GLY A 19 -25.94 1.64 -21.19
C GLY A 19 -24.45 1.85 -20.90
N ILE A 20 -23.75 2.64 -21.72
CA ILE A 20 -22.33 2.97 -21.51
C ILE A 20 -22.15 3.79 -20.24
N MET A 21 -22.96 4.82 -20.04
CA MET A 21 -22.89 5.69 -18.86
C MET A 21 -23.17 4.92 -17.57
N GLY A 22 -24.23 4.08 -17.54
CA GLY A 22 -24.57 3.27 -16.37
C GLY A 22 -23.46 2.25 -16.04
N ASN A 23 -22.83 1.64 -17.05
CA ASN A 23 -21.71 0.73 -16.83
C ASN A 23 -20.45 1.44 -16.32
N LEU A 24 -20.14 2.62 -16.83
CA LEU A 24 -19.03 3.44 -16.36
C LEU A 24 -19.22 3.87 -14.90
N GLU A 25 -20.40 4.38 -14.57
CA GLU A 25 -20.75 4.78 -13.21
C GLU A 25 -20.64 3.60 -12.24
N GLY A 26 -21.17 2.43 -12.61
CA GLY A 26 -21.07 1.20 -11.84
C GLY A 26 -19.62 0.69 -11.69
N LEU A 27 -18.78 0.83 -12.72
CA LEU A 27 -17.37 0.47 -12.66
C LEU A 27 -16.61 1.35 -11.66
N PHE A 28 -16.78 2.67 -11.74
CA PHE A 28 -16.11 3.61 -10.85
C PHE A 28 -16.58 3.46 -9.40
N ASP A 29 -17.87 3.25 -9.18
CA ASP A 29 -18.38 2.95 -7.83
C ASP A 29 -17.80 1.65 -7.28
N THR A 30 -17.71 0.62 -8.10
CA THR A 30 -17.08 -0.66 -7.73
C THR A 30 -15.60 -0.47 -7.39
N VAL A 31 -14.85 0.28 -8.20
CA VAL A 31 -13.41 0.57 -7.93
C VAL A 31 -13.26 1.33 -6.62
N ASN A 32 -14.05 2.39 -6.40
CA ASN A 32 -14.00 3.18 -5.17
C ASN A 32 -14.33 2.35 -3.93
N THR A 33 -15.37 1.51 -4.02
CA THR A 33 -15.75 0.60 -2.93
C THR A 33 -14.62 -0.40 -2.64
N ARG A 34 -14.07 -1.05 -3.66
CA ARG A 34 -12.97 -2.02 -3.50
C ARG A 34 -11.70 -1.39 -2.96
N VAL A 35 -11.32 -0.22 -3.44
CA VAL A 35 -10.17 0.52 -2.91
C VAL A 35 -10.39 0.88 -1.45
N GLY A 36 -11.61 1.31 -1.08
CA GLY A 36 -11.98 1.58 0.31
C GLY A 36 -11.88 0.34 1.19
N GLU A 37 -12.44 -0.79 0.77
CA GLU A 37 -12.36 -2.08 1.49
C GLU A 37 -10.91 -2.54 1.69
N ILE A 38 -10.10 -2.54 0.62
CA ILE A 38 -8.69 -2.93 0.67
C ILE A 38 -7.90 -1.99 1.58
N SER A 39 -8.14 -0.69 1.49
CA SER A 39 -7.48 0.31 2.33
C SER A 39 -7.74 0.06 3.82
N VAL A 40 -8.96 -0.27 4.19
CA VAL A 40 -9.33 -0.61 5.57
C VAL A 40 -8.67 -1.91 6.01
N GLN A 41 -8.69 -2.96 5.18
CA GLN A 41 -8.11 -4.27 5.51
C GLN A 41 -6.59 -4.20 5.68
N VAL A 42 -5.89 -3.59 4.72
CA VAL A 42 -4.42 -3.47 4.72
C VAL A 42 -3.96 -2.38 5.70
N GLY A 43 -4.78 -1.34 5.92
CA GLY A 43 -4.53 -0.28 6.89
C GLY A 43 -4.79 -0.69 8.34
N THR A 44 -5.26 -1.90 8.62
CA THR A 44 -5.49 -2.39 9.98
C THR A 44 -4.15 -2.66 10.68
N THR A 45 -3.97 -2.15 11.91
CA THR A 45 -2.76 -2.42 12.69
C THR A 45 -2.64 -3.91 13.04
N PRO A 46 -1.43 -4.47 13.17
CA PRO A 46 -1.25 -5.85 13.62
C PRO A 46 -1.95 -6.14 14.94
N ALA A 47 -1.99 -5.17 15.86
CA ALA A 47 -2.68 -5.28 17.14
C ALA A 47 -4.21 -5.32 16.99
N ALA A 48 -4.77 -4.54 16.05
CA ALA A 48 -6.20 -4.52 15.78
C ALA A 48 -6.65 -5.75 14.98
N TRP A 49 -5.78 -6.26 14.10
CA TRP A 49 -6.06 -7.46 13.32
C TRP A 49 -6.19 -8.72 14.21
N ASN A 50 -5.25 -8.93 15.13
CA ASN A 50 -5.32 -10.00 16.11
C ASN A 50 -4.50 -9.67 17.36
N ALA A 51 -5.16 -9.14 18.39
CA ALA A 51 -4.53 -8.75 19.64
C ALA A 51 -3.83 -9.92 20.37
N GLY A 52 -4.36 -11.12 20.25
CA GLY A 52 -3.79 -12.33 20.88
C GLY A 52 -2.46 -12.71 20.24
N VAL A 53 -2.42 -12.82 18.92
CA VAL A 53 -1.20 -13.12 18.17
C VAL A 53 -0.18 -11.99 18.36
N PHE A 54 -0.62 -10.74 18.30
CA PHE A 54 0.24 -9.58 18.50
C PHE A 54 0.92 -9.60 19.87
N SER A 55 0.14 -9.84 20.95
CA SER A 55 0.69 -9.89 22.31
C SER A 55 1.68 -11.05 22.49
N LEU A 56 1.42 -12.20 21.86
CA LEU A 56 2.31 -13.36 21.88
C LEU A 56 3.63 -13.07 21.18
N ILE A 57 3.58 -12.46 19.98
CA ILE A 57 4.79 -12.07 19.24
C ILE A 57 5.60 -11.04 20.04
N ARG A 58 4.92 -10.06 20.64
CA ARG A 58 5.57 -9.05 21.48
C ARG A 58 6.25 -9.69 22.68
N GLN A 59 5.55 -10.55 23.41
CA GLN A 59 6.10 -11.26 24.55
C GLN A 59 7.29 -12.14 24.15
N LEU A 60 7.20 -12.87 23.03
CA LEU A 60 8.30 -13.69 22.51
C LEU A 60 9.51 -12.82 22.17
N SER A 61 9.29 -11.68 21.54
CA SER A 61 10.35 -10.72 21.22
C SER A 61 11.05 -10.20 22.47
N GLU A 62 10.27 -9.77 23.47
CA GLU A 62 10.81 -9.12 24.67
C GLU A 62 11.44 -10.14 25.67
N THR A 63 10.87 -11.35 25.81
CA THR A 63 11.30 -12.31 26.83
C THR A 63 12.29 -13.36 26.33
N VAL A 64 12.33 -13.63 25.01
CA VAL A 64 13.19 -14.67 24.45
C VAL A 64 14.23 -14.07 23.49
N ILE A 65 13.77 -13.34 22.48
CA ILE A 65 14.66 -12.88 21.40
C ILE A 65 15.60 -11.80 21.92
N LEU A 66 15.09 -10.81 22.64
CA LEU A 66 15.88 -9.69 23.12
C LEU A 66 17.02 -10.12 24.09
N PRO A 67 16.82 -11.01 25.09
CA PRO A 67 17.90 -11.51 25.91
C PRO A 67 18.96 -12.29 25.14
N ILE A 68 18.58 -13.13 24.19
CA ILE A 68 19.52 -13.90 23.36
C ILE A 68 20.35 -12.93 22.49
N ALA A 69 19.72 -11.97 21.85
CA ALA A 69 20.40 -10.96 21.04
C ALA A 69 21.32 -10.08 21.90
N GLY A 70 20.91 -9.76 23.14
CA GLY A 70 21.74 -9.04 24.10
C GLY A 70 23.01 -9.83 24.50
N LEU A 71 22.88 -11.13 24.70
CA LEU A 71 24.04 -12.02 24.95
C LEU A 71 25.01 -12.00 23.77
N ILE A 72 24.50 -12.17 22.53
CA ILE A 72 25.33 -12.14 21.32
C ILE A 72 26.03 -10.79 21.19
N LEU A 73 25.31 -9.69 21.40
CA LEU A 73 25.88 -8.34 21.34
C LEU A 73 26.98 -8.16 22.39
N THR A 74 26.81 -8.69 23.59
CA THR A 74 27.82 -8.64 24.65
C THR A 74 29.08 -9.38 24.23
N PHE A 75 28.97 -10.58 23.66
CA PHE A 75 30.11 -11.33 23.14
C PHE A 75 30.83 -10.58 22.04
N VAL A 76 30.12 -10.01 21.08
CA VAL A 76 30.67 -9.25 19.97
C VAL A 76 31.38 -8.00 20.47
N ALA A 77 30.76 -7.24 21.37
CA ALA A 77 31.35 -6.02 21.95
C ALA A 77 32.61 -6.33 22.76
N THR A 78 32.59 -7.40 23.56
CA THR A 78 33.74 -7.84 24.32
C THR A 78 34.87 -8.29 23.39
N TYR A 79 34.57 -9.04 22.34
CA TYR A 79 35.57 -9.47 21.36
C TYR A 79 36.22 -8.28 20.65
N GLU A 80 35.43 -7.29 20.21
CA GLU A 80 35.98 -6.06 19.62
C GLU A 80 36.85 -5.29 20.59
N LEU A 81 36.47 -5.21 21.88
CA LEU A 81 37.27 -4.56 22.90
C LEU A 81 38.64 -5.28 23.10
N ILE A 82 38.61 -6.62 23.19
CA ILE A 82 39.81 -7.42 23.30
C ILE A 82 40.72 -7.21 22.09
N GLN A 83 40.20 -7.25 20.89
CA GLN A 83 40.98 -6.99 19.68
C GLN A 83 41.59 -5.59 19.69
N MET A 84 40.84 -4.57 20.08
CA MET A 84 41.37 -3.20 20.20
C MET A 84 42.52 -3.09 21.17
N ILE A 85 42.49 -3.88 22.25
CA ILE A 85 43.58 -3.90 23.24
C ILE A 85 44.79 -4.67 22.70
N LEU A 86 44.59 -5.80 22.02
CA LEU A 86 45.67 -6.67 21.51
C LEU A 86 46.41 -6.08 20.30
N GLU A 87 45.71 -5.36 19.43
CA GLU A 87 46.32 -4.73 18.24
C GLU A 87 47.32 -3.64 18.60
N LYS A 88 47.23 -3.07 19.79
CA LYS A 88 48.17 -2.04 20.28
C LYS A 88 49.17 -2.64 21.25
N ASN A 89 50.26 -3.14 20.67
CA ASN A 89 51.40 -3.78 21.37
C ASN A 89 52.13 -2.84 22.36
N ASN A 90 51.76 -1.55 22.46
CA ASN A 90 52.29 -0.55 23.36
C ASN A 90 51.18 0.14 24.15
N MET A 91 51.08 -0.15 25.44
CA MET A 91 50.11 0.48 26.35
C MET A 91 50.24 2.02 26.46
N HIS A 92 51.27 2.63 25.89
CA HIS A 92 51.48 4.08 25.91
C HIS A 92 50.71 4.87 24.80
N GLU A 93 50.21 4.18 23.80
CA GLU A 93 49.43 4.81 22.72
C GLU A 93 47.97 4.40 22.74
N PHE A 94 47.36 4.33 23.93
CA PHE A 94 45.94 4.09 24.05
C PHE A 94 45.16 5.28 23.48
N ASP A 95 44.75 5.18 22.24
CA ASP A 95 43.99 6.24 21.56
C ASP A 95 42.57 6.29 22.13
N VAL A 96 42.39 7.21 23.06
CA VAL A 96 41.11 7.46 23.74
C VAL A 96 39.96 7.64 22.73
N ALA A 97 40.24 8.14 21.53
CA ALA A 97 39.27 8.29 20.47
C ALA A 97 38.71 6.96 19.99
N ASN A 98 39.49 5.87 19.99
CA ASN A 98 38.98 4.54 19.59
C ASN A 98 38.05 3.96 20.64
N ILE A 99 38.29 4.22 21.92
CA ILE A 99 37.38 3.83 23.01
C ILE A 99 36.07 4.56 22.87
N TYR A 100 36.07 5.86 22.61
CA TYR A 100 34.87 6.63 22.41
C TYR A 100 34.05 6.12 21.20
N LYS A 101 34.74 5.77 20.10
CA LYS A 101 34.08 5.16 18.93
C LYS A 101 33.43 3.82 19.28
N TRP A 102 34.11 2.97 20.01
CA TRP A 102 33.60 1.67 20.45
C TRP A 102 32.41 1.83 21.40
N VAL A 103 32.50 2.69 22.41
CA VAL A 103 31.40 2.99 23.35
C VAL A 103 30.19 3.50 22.59
N PHE A 104 30.40 4.47 21.68
CA PHE A 104 29.30 5.04 20.89
C PHE A 104 28.63 3.97 20.02
N LYS A 105 29.41 3.17 19.30
CA LYS A 105 28.91 2.06 18.46
C LYS A 105 28.09 1.06 19.28
N THR A 106 28.64 0.64 20.42
CA THR A 106 27.98 -0.34 21.30
C THR A 106 26.69 0.24 21.89
N THR A 107 26.72 1.49 22.32
CA THR A 107 25.51 2.18 22.83
C THR A 107 24.43 2.29 21.77
N CYS A 108 24.78 2.69 20.54
CA CYS A 108 23.83 2.71 19.42
C CYS A 108 23.24 1.31 19.13
N ALA A 109 24.08 0.27 19.16
CA ALA A 109 23.62 -1.11 18.95
C ALA A 109 22.64 -1.56 20.05
N ILE A 110 22.91 -1.24 21.32
CA ILE A 110 22.02 -1.53 22.45
C ILE A 110 20.69 -0.79 22.26
N LEU A 111 20.73 0.50 21.91
CA LEU A 111 19.50 1.31 21.71
C LEU A 111 18.64 0.75 20.58
N ILE A 112 19.23 0.37 19.45
CA ILE A 112 18.50 -0.23 18.34
C ILE A 112 17.92 -1.57 18.76
N LEU A 113 18.73 -2.44 19.39
CA LEU A 113 18.29 -3.75 19.84
C LEU A 113 17.11 -3.67 20.82
N SER A 114 17.22 -2.80 21.84
CA SER A 114 16.20 -2.62 22.85
C SER A 114 14.88 -2.05 22.30
N ASN A 115 14.93 -1.35 21.16
CA ASN A 115 13.77 -0.75 20.53
C ASN A 115 13.35 -1.47 19.22
N THR A 116 13.90 -2.64 18.93
CA THR A 116 13.65 -3.33 17.65
C THR A 116 12.15 -3.54 17.41
N PHE A 117 11.38 -3.97 18.41
CA PHE A 117 9.94 -4.16 18.29
C PHE A 117 9.20 -2.85 17.95
N ASN A 118 9.55 -1.77 18.65
CA ASN A 118 8.94 -0.44 18.41
C ASN A 118 9.32 0.10 17.03
N ILE A 119 10.55 -0.13 16.58
CA ILE A 119 11.01 0.27 15.24
C ILE A 119 10.19 -0.45 14.16
N VAL A 120 9.99 -1.77 14.32
CA VAL A 120 9.16 -2.56 13.39
C VAL A 120 7.71 -2.05 13.39
N MET A 121 7.14 -1.75 14.56
CA MET A 121 5.80 -1.20 14.64
C MET A 121 5.68 0.18 13.99
N ALA A 122 6.68 1.04 14.14
CA ALA A 122 6.71 2.33 13.47
C ALA A 122 6.70 2.22 11.93
N VAL A 123 7.33 1.16 11.37
CA VAL A 123 7.25 0.88 9.93
C VAL A 123 5.81 0.53 9.51
N PHE A 124 5.09 -0.25 10.33
CA PHE A 124 3.67 -0.53 10.07
C PHE A 124 2.81 0.74 10.13
N ASP A 125 3.04 1.62 11.10
CA ASP A 125 2.30 2.88 11.23
C ASP A 125 2.53 3.80 10.02
N VAL A 126 3.77 3.89 9.54
CA VAL A 126 4.09 4.64 8.29
C VAL A 126 3.39 3.99 7.10
N SER A 127 3.39 2.67 7.00
CA SER A 127 2.73 1.94 5.91
C SER A 127 1.23 2.24 5.86
N GLN A 128 0.56 2.32 7.00
CA GLN A 128 -0.87 2.70 7.08
C GLN A 128 -1.12 4.11 6.53
N SER A 129 -0.27 5.06 6.89
CA SER A 129 -0.36 6.43 6.39
C SER A 129 -0.19 6.49 4.87
N VAL A 130 0.74 5.70 4.32
CA VAL A 130 0.96 5.59 2.87
C VAL A 130 -0.24 4.96 2.17
N ILE A 131 -0.80 3.87 2.74
CA ILE A 131 -1.98 3.19 2.19
C ILE A 131 -3.19 4.12 2.18
N ALA A 132 -3.45 4.84 3.28
CA ALA A 132 -4.54 5.80 3.37
C ALA A 132 -4.38 6.94 2.36
N SER A 133 -3.16 7.45 2.19
CA SER A 133 -2.85 8.49 1.21
C SER A 133 -3.03 7.98 -0.23
N ALA A 134 -2.56 6.77 -0.53
CA ALA A 134 -2.70 6.14 -1.84
C ALA A 134 -4.18 5.89 -2.17
N ALA A 135 -4.97 5.38 -1.22
CA ALA A 135 -6.41 5.20 -1.39
C ALA A 135 -7.12 6.53 -1.66
N GLY A 136 -6.75 7.59 -0.93
CA GLY A 136 -7.29 8.94 -1.16
C GLY A 136 -6.99 9.48 -2.56
N ILE A 137 -5.78 9.23 -3.09
CA ILE A 137 -5.40 9.62 -4.46
C ILE A 137 -6.23 8.84 -5.48
N VAL A 138 -6.36 7.52 -5.32
CA VAL A 138 -7.15 6.69 -6.24
C VAL A 138 -8.60 7.12 -6.21
N THR A 139 -9.21 7.24 -5.03
CA THR A 139 -10.60 7.68 -4.89
C THR A 139 -10.80 9.08 -5.48
N GLY A 140 -9.85 9.99 -5.29
CA GLY A 140 -9.90 11.32 -5.91
C GLY A 140 -9.80 11.29 -7.45
N ALA A 141 -9.01 10.37 -8.01
CA ALA A 141 -8.84 10.21 -9.44
C ALA A 141 -10.03 9.48 -10.11
N THR A 142 -10.72 8.61 -9.36
CA THR A 142 -11.87 7.83 -9.83
C THR A 142 -13.22 8.44 -9.45
N ASN A 143 -13.20 9.58 -8.74
CA ASN A 143 -14.42 10.29 -8.39
C ASN A 143 -14.92 11.09 -9.61
N ILE A 144 -15.90 10.54 -10.30
CA ILE A 144 -16.56 11.21 -11.44
C ILE A 144 -17.51 12.27 -10.89
N THR A 145 -17.25 13.52 -11.25
CA THR A 145 -18.14 14.62 -10.93
C THR A 145 -19.33 14.65 -11.92
N PRO A 146 -20.48 15.21 -11.53
CA PRO A 146 -21.61 15.38 -12.45
C PRO A 146 -21.24 16.15 -13.73
N ASP A 147 -20.32 17.10 -13.63
CA ASP A 147 -19.84 17.88 -14.78
C ASP A 147 -19.04 17.00 -15.77
N MET A 148 -18.23 16.07 -15.27
CA MET A 148 -17.49 15.11 -16.11
C MET A 148 -18.43 14.11 -16.79
N LEU A 149 -19.51 13.68 -16.10
CA LEU A 149 -20.53 12.84 -16.70
C LEU A 149 -21.26 13.57 -17.82
N ALA A 150 -21.64 14.82 -17.61
CA ALA A 150 -22.31 15.64 -18.62
C ALA A 150 -21.41 15.88 -19.85
N ASP A 151 -20.11 16.11 -19.66
CA ASP A 151 -19.14 16.29 -20.73
C ASP A 151 -18.91 15.00 -21.54
N LEU A 152 -18.87 13.86 -20.84
CA LEU A 152 -18.83 12.53 -21.45
C LEU A 152 -20.09 12.23 -22.25
N GLU A 153 -21.26 12.48 -21.70
CA GLU A 153 -22.55 12.30 -22.37
C GLU A 153 -22.62 13.14 -23.65
N MET A 154 -22.25 14.42 -23.58
CA MET A 154 -22.15 15.31 -24.74
C MET A 154 -21.17 14.78 -25.79
N THR A 155 -20.03 14.23 -25.38
CA THR A 155 -19.06 13.63 -26.27
C THR A 155 -19.63 12.39 -26.97
N LEU A 156 -20.29 11.51 -26.23
CA LEU A 156 -20.95 10.32 -26.77
C LEU A 156 -22.10 10.67 -27.73
N GLU A 157 -22.84 11.73 -27.45
CA GLU A 157 -23.89 12.23 -28.35
C GLU A 157 -23.36 12.69 -29.70
N THR A 158 -22.15 13.22 -29.76
CA THR A 158 -21.49 13.64 -31.00
C THR A 158 -20.89 12.48 -31.80
N MET A 159 -20.74 11.30 -31.19
CA MET A 159 -20.16 10.12 -31.85
C MET A 159 -21.12 9.47 -32.84
N GLU A 160 -20.57 8.83 -33.87
CA GLU A 160 -21.33 7.99 -34.80
C GLU A 160 -21.68 6.63 -34.13
N LEU A 161 -22.70 5.96 -34.66
CA LEU A 161 -23.22 4.68 -34.13
C LEU A 161 -22.16 3.57 -34.12
N GLY A 162 -21.26 3.51 -35.08
CA GLY A 162 -20.21 2.49 -35.19
C GLY A 162 -19.26 2.47 -33.99
N PRO A 163 -18.63 3.58 -33.64
CA PRO A 163 -17.81 3.70 -32.44
C PRO A 163 -18.56 3.40 -31.12
N LEU A 164 -19.83 3.84 -30.99
CA LEU A 164 -20.66 3.57 -29.82
C LEU A 164 -20.94 2.08 -29.63
N LEU A 165 -21.23 1.36 -30.70
CA LEU A 165 -21.39 -0.10 -30.67
C LEU A 165 -20.08 -0.79 -30.29
N GLY A 166 -18.95 -0.30 -30.75
CA GLY A 166 -17.62 -0.79 -30.36
C GLY A 166 -17.38 -0.64 -28.86
N LEU A 167 -17.66 0.51 -28.26
CA LEU A 167 -17.55 0.77 -26.83
C LEU A 167 -18.50 -0.11 -26.00
N SER A 168 -19.74 -0.29 -26.43
CA SER A 168 -20.72 -1.15 -25.78
C SER A 168 -20.31 -2.62 -25.78
N LEU A 169 -19.73 -3.12 -26.88
CA LEU A 169 -19.26 -4.51 -27.02
C LEU A 169 -18.00 -4.79 -26.18
N ILE A 170 -17.11 -3.84 -26.03
CA ILE A 170 -15.91 -3.99 -25.17
C ILE A 170 -16.33 -4.22 -23.72
N HIS A 171 -17.33 -3.50 -23.24
CA HIS A 171 -17.83 -3.63 -21.87
C HIS A 171 -18.62 -4.92 -21.59
N ILE A 172 -19.27 -5.51 -22.60
CA ILE A 172 -19.98 -6.79 -22.44
C ILE A 172 -19.03 -7.99 -22.35
N SER A 173 -17.81 -7.89 -22.92
CA SER A 173 -16.85 -8.99 -22.96
C SER A 173 -15.95 -9.10 -21.73
N GLU A 174 -15.82 -8.06 -20.91
CA GLU A 174 -14.95 -8.07 -19.72
C GLU A 174 -15.48 -8.86 -18.51
N PRO A 175 -16.79 -8.80 -18.12
CA PRO A 175 -17.25 -9.56 -16.97
C PRO A 175 -17.20 -11.08 -17.16
N THR A 176 -17.22 -11.57 -18.38
CA THR A 176 -17.09 -13.02 -18.68
C THR A 176 -15.68 -13.55 -18.46
N ARG A 177 -14.64 -12.73 -18.59
CA ARG A 177 -13.25 -13.12 -18.30
C ARG A 177 -12.93 -13.19 -16.80
N GLN A 178 -13.58 -12.38 -15.98
CA GLN A 178 -13.39 -12.42 -14.52
C GLN A 178 -14.08 -13.62 -13.87
N ALA A 179 -15.16 -14.14 -14.45
CA ALA A 179 -15.84 -15.34 -13.97
C ALA A 179 -15.07 -16.65 -14.23
N GLU A 180 -14.12 -16.66 -15.18
CA GLU A 180 -13.28 -17.82 -15.49
C GLU A 180 -12.01 -17.95 -14.63
N ILE A 181 -11.69 -16.94 -13.80
CA ILE A 181 -10.47 -16.89 -12.96
C ILE A 181 -10.80 -17.06 -11.46
N SER A 182 -12.07 -17.19 -11.09
CA SER A 182 -12.54 -17.56 -9.75
C SER A 182 -12.79 -19.06 -9.70
#